data_cf82e615632c10a7cd22abfdc8012a1c
#
_entry.id   cf82e615632c10a7cd22abfdc8012a1c
#
_cell.length_a   1.000
_cell.length_b   1.000
_cell.length_c   1.000
_cell.angle_alpha   90.00
_cell.angle_beta   90.00
_cell.angle_gamma   90.00
#
_symmetry.space_group_name_H-M   'P 1'
#
loop_
_entity.id
_entity.type
_entity.pdbx_description
1 polymer ?
#
loop_
_entity_poly.entity_id
_entity_poly.type
_entity_poly.pdbx_seq_one_letter_code
_entity_poly.pdbx_strand_id
1 'polypeptide(L)'
;MRAGEKRPDEPAPKPSERSTPTLTHPTPPANRPFASSFVNPYRIVMIEVHILRLLCALAPAQRMFILGVSKFMSANPIRVAVTGAAGQIGYSLLFRIASGAVFGPNQPVILHLIEVEPALPALGGVVMELDDCAFPLLKGIVPTANLDEGFKDVNWCLLVGAAPRKAGMERKDLLGANGKIFVGQGQAIQKNAAADVRVLVVGNPCNTNALICMNNAPGVPKDRFFAMTRLDENRAKAQLAQKAGVDITAVTNLAVWGNHSATMYPDFFNAKIGARPVPDVIKHTEWLEKDFISTVQQRGAAIIKARGLSSAASAANAAIDTIRSLVNPTPAGDWNSVAVCTDGSYGIEKGLMFSYPIRSTGKSWEIVTDVPLNEFSRAKIAITENELKEEKALVAELLPK
;
A
#
# COMPACT_ATOMS: atom_id res chain seq x y z
N MET A 1 -39.54 51.93 -25.93
CA MET A 1 -40.55 52.66 -25.20
C MET A 1 -40.86 51.92 -23.90
N ARG A 2 -40.78 52.69 -22.80
CA ARG A 2 -41.24 52.49 -21.42
C ARG A 2 -40.49 51.41 -20.58
N ALA A 3 -39.70 52.00 -19.69
CA ALA A 3 -39.16 51.47 -18.45
C ALA A 3 -40.29 51.12 -17.46
N GLY A 4 -40.09 50.06 -16.68
CA GLY A 4 -40.93 49.70 -15.53
C GLY A 4 -40.07 49.66 -14.27
N GLU A 5 -40.46 50.47 -13.31
CA GLU A 5 -39.83 50.84 -12.06
C GLU A 5 -39.63 49.65 -11.10
N LYS A 6 -38.47 49.65 -10.43
CA LYS A 6 -38.18 48.84 -9.24
C LYS A 6 -38.87 49.47 -8.01
N ARG A 7 -39.55 48.66 -7.20
CA ARG A 7 -39.96 49.02 -5.83
C ARG A 7 -38.88 48.57 -4.83
N PRO A 8 -38.71 49.31 -3.71
CA PRO A 8 -37.64 49.05 -2.74
C PRO A 8 -38.01 47.93 -1.74
N ASP A 9 -36.94 47.31 -1.23
CA ASP A 9 -36.91 46.19 -0.30
C ASP A 9 -37.58 46.49 1.06
N GLU A 10 -38.42 45.55 1.51
CA GLU A 10 -38.95 45.46 2.85
C GLU A 10 -38.02 44.59 3.73
N PRO A 11 -37.69 45.00 4.97
CA PRO A 11 -36.76 44.22 5.81
C PRO A 11 -37.48 43.06 6.50
N ALA A 12 -36.77 41.89 6.52
CA ALA A 12 -37.21 40.68 7.18
C ALA A 12 -37.28 40.79 8.72
N PRO A 13 -38.20 40.08 9.40
CA PRO A 13 -38.37 40.15 10.84
C PRO A 13 -37.27 39.39 11.60
N LYS A 14 -36.86 39.99 12.74
CA LYS A 14 -35.90 39.40 13.70
C LYS A 14 -36.47 38.15 14.38
N PRO A 15 -35.65 37.10 14.62
CA PRO A 15 -36.11 35.95 15.40
C PRO A 15 -36.21 36.26 16.89
N SER A 16 -37.29 35.78 17.51
CA SER A 16 -37.56 35.86 18.94
C SER A 16 -36.60 34.96 19.74
N GLU A 17 -36.06 35.52 20.82
CA GLU A 17 -35.32 34.81 21.85
C GLU A 17 -36.17 33.71 22.49
N ARG A 18 -35.73 32.46 22.35
CA ARG A 18 -36.22 31.35 23.19
C ARG A 18 -35.17 31.02 24.24
N SER A 19 -35.58 31.09 25.48
CA SER A 19 -34.86 30.73 26.68
C SER A 19 -34.37 29.27 26.63
N THR A 20 -33.09 29.09 26.82
CA THR A 20 -32.42 27.81 26.99
C THR A 20 -32.64 27.23 28.40
N PRO A 21 -33.02 25.94 28.56
CA PRO A 21 -33.03 25.33 29.89
C PRO A 21 -31.61 24.95 30.25
N THR A 22 -31.21 25.29 31.47
CA THR A 22 -29.92 24.94 32.10
C THR A 22 -29.89 23.44 32.39
N LEU A 23 -29.04 22.71 31.72
CA LEU A 23 -28.70 21.30 32.02
C LEU A 23 -27.63 21.30 33.12
N THR A 24 -28.00 20.81 34.30
CA THR A 24 -27.06 20.47 35.38
C THR A 24 -26.30 19.19 35.05
N HIS A 25 -25.00 19.29 34.94
CA HIS A 25 -24.10 18.12 34.77
C HIS A 25 -24.00 17.35 36.09
N PRO A 26 -24.12 16.01 36.07
CA PRO A 26 -23.77 15.18 37.23
C PRO A 26 -22.23 15.05 37.34
N THR A 27 -21.74 15.23 38.56
CA THR A 27 -20.35 15.01 38.97
C THR A 27 -19.90 13.55 38.72
N PRO A 28 -18.67 13.30 38.24
CA PRO A 28 -18.14 11.96 38.05
C PRO A 28 -17.84 11.28 39.41
N PRO A 29 -18.07 9.97 39.55
CA PRO A 29 -17.76 9.24 40.78
C PRO A 29 -16.25 9.08 40.99
N ALA A 30 -15.83 9.18 42.24
CA ALA A 30 -14.45 9.09 42.68
C ALA A 30 -13.76 7.77 42.29
N ASN A 31 -12.51 7.89 41.83
CA ASN A 31 -11.57 6.82 41.55
C ASN A 31 -11.46 5.81 42.69
N ARG A 32 -11.85 4.55 42.42
CA ARG A 32 -11.42 3.41 43.23
C ARG A 32 -10.16 2.79 42.62
N PRO A 33 -9.13 2.45 43.38
CA PRO A 33 -7.95 1.80 42.85
C PRO A 33 -8.25 0.39 42.34
N PHE A 34 -7.85 0.10 41.11
CA PHE A 34 -7.87 -1.25 40.55
C PHE A 34 -6.89 -2.13 41.33
N ALA A 35 -7.42 -3.12 42.02
CA ALA A 35 -6.62 -4.19 42.62
C ALA A 35 -6.05 -5.05 41.50
N SER A 36 -4.72 -5.14 41.42
CA SER A 36 -4.01 -6.08 40.56
C SER A 36 -4.27 -7.49 41.06
N SER A 37 -5.17 -8.21 40.40
CA SER A 37 -5.35 -9.65 40.64
C SER A 37 -4.20 -10.41 39.96
N PHE A 38 -3.20 -10.82 40.74
CA PHE A 38 -2.24 -11.85 40.34
C PHE A 38 -3.01 -13.13 39.99
N VAL A 39 -3.04 -13.48 38.70
CA VAL A 39 -3.59 -14.77 38.25
C VAL A 39 -2.59 -15.86 38.62
N ASN A 40 -3.00 -16.73 39.54
CA ASN A 40 -2.20 -17.85 40.01
C ASN A 40 -1.91 -18.83 38.85
N PRO A 41 -0.63 -19.10 38.51
CA PRO A 41 -0.25 -19.94 37.37
C PRO A 41 -0.82 -21.37 37.48
N TYR A 42 -1.09 -21.89 38.67
CA TYR A 42 -1.73 -23.20 38.86
C TYR A 42 -3.21 -23.25 38.41
N ARG A 43 -3.89 -22.11 38.34
CA ARG A 43 -5.27 -22.04 37.79
C ARG A 43 -5.28 -22.19 36.25
N ILE A 44 -4.28 -21.71 35.58
CA ILE A 44 -4.17 -21.80 34.10
C ILE A 44 -3.96 -23.27 33.70
N VAL A 45 -3.04 -23.97 34.35
CA VAL A 45 -2.76 -25.39 34.08
C VAL A 45 -3.97 -26.27 34.34
N MET A 46 -4.76 -26.01 35.41
CA MET A 46 -5.97 -26.77 35.70
C MET A 46 -7.10 -26.52 34.69
N ILE A 47 -7.20 -25.33 34.13
CA ILE A 47 -8.17 -25.00 33.08
C ILE A 47 -7.79 -25.71 31.76
N GLU A 48 -6.53 -25.72 31.38
CA GLU A 48 -6.04 -26.44 30.18
C GLU A 48 -6.29 -27.95 30.28
N VAL A 49 -6.02 -28.57 31.45
CA VAL A 49 -6.28 -30.01 31.67
C VAL A 49 -7.78 -30.31 31.61
N HIS A 50 -8.64 -29.42 32.09
CA HIS A 50 -10.09 -29.60 32.04
C HIS A 50 -10.64 -29.46 30.62
N ILE A 51 -10.13 -28.49 29.84
CA ILE A 51 -10.47 -28.33 28.44
C ILE A 51 -10.01 -29.54 27.60
N LEU A 52 -8.80 -30.06 27.86
CA LEU A 52 -8.31 -31.27 27.20
C LEU A 52 -9.17 -32.50 27.46
N ARG A 53 -9.65 -32.68 28.71
CA ARG A 53 -10.56 -33.79 29.11
C ARG A 53 -11.94 -33.65 28.45
N LEU A 54 -12.49 -32.45 28.38
CA LEU A 54 -13.74 -32.15 27.65
C LEU A 54 -13.62 -32.41 26.16
N LEU A 55 -12.51 -32.02 25.53
CA LEU A 55 -12.22 -32.31 24.12
C LEU A 55 -12.12 -33.82 23.86
N CYS A 56 -11.58 -34.60 24.78
CA CYS A 56 -11.49 -36.06 24.66
C CYS A 56 -12.85 -36.76 24.67
N ALA A 57 -13.88 -36.16 25.25
CA ALA A 57 -15.22 -36.71 25.31
C ALA A 57 -16.11 -36.43 24.08
N LEU A 58 -15.66 -35.59 23.15
CA LEU A 58 -16.44 -35.19 21.97
C LEU A 58 -16.24 -36.14 20.80
N ALA A 59 -17.26 -36.28 19.96
CA ALA A 59 -17.18 -37.02 18.70
C ALA A 59 -16.11 -36.41 17.75
N PRO A 60 -15.46 -37.20 16.87
CA PRO A 60 -14.39 -36.72 15.99
C PRO A 60 -14.74 -35.48 15.17
N ALA A 61 -15.98 -35.38 14.67
CA ALA A 61 -16.47 -34.24 13.90
C ALA A 61 -16.59 -32.97 14.76
N GLN A 62 -17.01 -33.10 16.04
CA GLN A 62 -17.08 -31.98 16.99
C GLN A 62 -15.68 -31.52 17.43
N ARG A 63 -14.73 -32.44 17.57
CA ARG A 63 -13.31 -32.12 17.83
C ARG A 63 -12.72 -31.34 16.68
N MET A 64 -12.99 -31.72 15.43
CA MET A 64 -12.50 -31.04 14.24
C MET A 64 -13.08 -29.62 14.12
N PHE A 65 -14.35 -29.44 14.49
CA PHE A 65 -14.99 -28.13 14.52
C PHE A 65 -14.38 -27.22 15.62
N ILE A 66 -14.21 -27.72 16.85
CA ILE A 66 -13.64 -26.94 17.96
C ILE A 66 -12.15 -26.66 17.74
N LEU A 67 -11.37 -27.61 17.20
CA LEU A 67 -9.97 -27.40 16.84
C LEU A 67 -9.85 -26.42 15.64
N GLY A 68 -10.79 -26.44 14.71
CA GLY A 68 -10.91 -25.45 13.64
C GLY A 68 -11.16 -24.05 14.19
N VAL A 69 -12.13 -23.90 15.09
CA VAL A 69 -12.45 -22.63 15.75
C VAL A 69 -11.29 -22.15 16.65
N SER A 70 -10.62 -23.06 17.37
CA SER A 70 -9.44 -22.73 18.19
C SER A 70 -8.26 -22.26 17.35
N LYS A 71 -8.06 -22.84 16.17
CA LYS A 71 -7.02 -22.41 15.23
C LYS A 71 -7.32 -21.02 14.62
N PHE A 72 -8.62 -20.67 14.52
CA PHE A 72 -9.08 -19.34 14.11
C PHE A 72 -8.79 -18.24 15.15
N MET A 73 -8.66 -18.60 16.43
CA MET A 73 -8.46 -17.64 17.53
C MET A 73 -6.98 -17.40 17.90
N SER A 74 -6.01 -18.10 17.30
CA SER A 74 -4.63 -18.11 17.78
C SER A 74 -3.60 -17.39 16.88
N ALA A 75 -3.99 -16.85 15.73
CA ALA A 75 -3.05 -16.08 14.92
C ALA A 75 -2.82 -14.71 15.56
N ASN A 76 -1.57 -14.38 15.87
CA ASN A 76 -1.22 -13.02 16.30
C ASN A 76 -1.62 -12.01 15.23
N PRO A 77 -2.24 -10.88 15.58
CA PRO A 77 -2.57 -9.84 14.62
C PRO A 77 -1.33 -9.30 13.93
N ILE A 78 -1.38 -9.16 12.59
CA ILE A 78 -0.39 -8.40 11.84
C ILE A 78 -0.68 -6.91 12.05
N ARG A 79 0.33 -6.15 12.48
CA ARG A 79 0.25 -4.70 12.62
C ARG A 79 0.64 -4.04 11.31
N VAL A 80 -0.26 -3.22 10.78
CA VAL A 80 -0.09 -2.56 9.47
C VAL A 80 -0.17 -1.06 9.65
N ALA A 81 0.93 -0.36 9.41
CA ALA A 81 0.94 1.10 9.36
C ALA A 81 0.61 1.59 7.95
N VAL A 82 -0.25 2.60 7.86
CA VAL A 82 -0.60 3.28 6.60
C VAL A 82 -0.42 4.78 6.81
N THR A 83 0.49 5.40 6.06
CA THR A 83 0.64 6.87 6.06
C THR A 83 -0.27 7.50 5.01
N GLY A 84 -0.75 8.71 5.25
CA GLY A 84 -1.77 9.33 4.40
C GLY A 84 -3.09 8.57 4.47
N ALA A 85 -3.44 8.08 5.66
CA ALA A 85 -4.56 7.16 5.90
C ALA A 85 -5.93 7.77 5.60
N ALA A 86 -6.10 9.09 5.78
CA ALA A 86 -7.32 9.82 5.45
C ALA A 86 -7.38 10.24 3.97
N GLY A 87 -6.29 10.04 3.19
CA GLY A 87 -6.26 10.33 1.77
C GLY A 87 -7.04 9.30 0.95
N GLN A 88 -7.35 9.63 -0.32
CA GLN A 88 -8.17 8.75 -1.19
C GLN A 88 -7.60 7.34 -1.39
N ILE A 89 -6.28 7.20 -1.50
CA ILE A 89 -5.65 5.87 -1.61
C ILE A 89 -5.72 5.15 -0.27
N GLY A 90 -5.38 5.84 0.85
CA GLY A 90 -5.49 5.30 2.20
C GLY A 90 -6.90 4.80 2.49
N TYR A 91 -7.90 5.64 2.31
CA TYR A 91 -9.31 5.28 2.46
C TYR A 91 -9.69 4.03 1.64
N SER A 92 -9.32 3.97 0.35
CA SER A 92 -9.63 2.80 -0.51
C SER A 92 -8.89 1.53 -0.08
N LEU A 93 -7.79 1.65 0.65
CA LEU A 93 -6.91 0.56 1.05
C LEU A 93 -7.33 -0.07 2.40
N LEU A 94 -7.66 0.78 3.39
CA LEU A 94 -7.87 0.39 4.78
C LEU A 94 -8.99 -0.64 4.95
N PHE A 95 -10.15 -0.42 4.36
CA PHE A 95 -11.30 -1.33 4.43
C PHE A 95 -10.98 -2.69 3.80
N ARG A 96 -10.17 -2.73 2.77
CA ARG A 96 -9.74 -3.96 2.12
C ARG A 96 -8.70 -4.72 2.95
N ILE A 97 -7.82 -4.02 3.67
CA ILE A 97 -6.91 -4.67 4.62
C ILE A 97 -7.73 -5.28 5.76
N ALA A 98 -8.65 -4.49 6.35
CA ALA A 98 -9.50 -4.89 7.46
C ALA A 98 -10.42 -6.07 7.12
N SER A 99 -10.91 -6.16 5.88
CA SER A 99 -11.75 -7.27 5.39
C SER A 99 -10.99 -8.57 5.12
N GLY A 100 -9.64 -8.58 5.20
CA GLY A 100 -8.81 -9.76 4.92
C GLY A 100 -8.38 -9.91 3.47
N ALA A 101 -8.64 -8.93 2.60
CA ALA A 101 -8.26 -9.00 1.19
C ALA A 101 -6.75 -9.05 0.95
N VAL A 102 -5.92 -8.67 1.93
CA VAL A 102 -4.47 -8.63 1.81
C VAL A 102 -3.82 -9.90 2.35
N PHE A 103 -4.07 -10.25 3.60
CA PHE A 103 -3.39 -11.34 4.31
C PHE A 103 -4.23 -12.62 4.42
N GLY A 104 -5.41 -12.63 3.82
CA GLY A 104 -6.33 -13.77 3.83
C GLY A 104 -7.45 -13.65 4.85
N PRO A 105 -8.50 -14.51 4.70
CA PRO A 105 -9.76 -14.39 5.44
C PRO A 105 -9.66 -14.78 6.91
N ASN A 106 -8.51 -15.29 7.36
CA ASN A 106 -8.32 -15.79 8.71
C ASN A 106 -7.23 -15.04 9.50
N GLN A 107 -6.61 -14.01 8.90
CA GLN A 107 -5.52 -13.27 9.51
C GLN A 107 -6.03 -11.99 10.17
N PRO A 108 -6.03 -11.90 11.51
CA PRO A 108 -6.36 -10.66 12.21
C PRO A 108 -5.33 -9.56 11.92
N VAL A 109 -5.79 -8.30 11.95
CA VAL A 109 -4.95 -7.14 11.73
C VAL A 109 -5.21 -6.06 12.80
N ILE A 110 -4.19 -5.26 13.08
CA ILE A 110 -4.27 -3.99 13.81
C ILE A 110 -3.79 -2.91 12.84
N LEU A 111 -4.56 -1.86 12.66
CA LEU A 111 -4.25 -0.77 11.76
C LEU A 111 -3.64 0.40 12.53
N HIS A 112 -2.45 0.85 12.13
CA HIS A 112 -1.82 2.08 12.58
C HIS A 112 -2.02 3.13 11.48
N LEU A 113 -2.87 4.12 11.75
CA LEU A 113 -3.29 5.13 10.78
C LEU A 113 -2.53 6.43 11.03
N ILE A 114 -1.57 6.72 10.15
CA ILE A 114 -0.66 7.85 10.34
C ILE A 114 -1.06 8.98 9.40
N GLU A 115 -1.28 10.16 9.97
CA GLU A 115 -1.58 11.38 9.24
C GLU A 115 -0.83 12.58 9.77
N VAL A 116 -0.88 13.68 9.02
CA VAL A 116 -0.41 14.98 9.51
C VAL A 116 -1.45 15.60 10.44
N GLU A 117 -1.01 16.38 11.42
CA GLU A 117 -1.89 17.01 12.42
C GLU A 117 -3.17 17.66 11.83
N PRO A 118 -3.10 18.46 10.74
CA PRO A 118 -4.31 19.08 10.17
C PRO A 118 -5.32 18.07 9.60
N ALA A 119 -4.93 16.83 9.31
CA ALA A 119 -5.79 15.78 8.76
C ALA A 119 -6.38 14.85 9.82
N LEU A 120 -6.01 15.00 11.11
CA LEU A 120 -6.53 14.15 12.20
C LEU A 120 -8.05 14.20 12.33
N PRO A 121 -8.75 15.33 12.15
CA PRO A 121 -10.22 15.33 12.16
C PRO A 121 -10.83 14.45 11.07
N ALA A 122 -10.28 14.49 9.85
CA ALA A 122 -10.72 13.63 8.75
C ALA A 122 -10.39 12.15 9.03
N LEU A 123 -9.23 11.88 9.62
CA LEU A 123 -8.84 10.53 10.05
C LEU A 123 -9.81 9.98 11.10
N GLY A 124 -10.30 10.81 12.03
CA GLY A 124 -11.33 10.44 12.99
C GLY A 124 -12.61 9.93 12.32
N GLY A 125 -13.03 10.56 11.21
CA GLY A 125 -14.15 10.07 10.39
C GLY A 125 -13.89 8.71 9.77
N VAL A 126 -12.68 8.47 9.25
CA VAL A 126 -12.29 7.16 8.69
C VAL A 126 -12.30 6.07 9.76
N VAL A 127 -11.88 6.38 11.00
CA VAL A 127 -11.94 5.44 12.12
C VAL A 127 -13.39 5.06 12.43
N MET A 128 -14.31 6.02 12.50
CA MET A 128 -15.73 5.75 12.72
C MET A 128 -16.31 4.81 11.64
N GLU A 129 -15.99 5.04 10.37
CA GLU A 129 -16.45 4.16 9.30
C GLU A 129 -15.85 2.74 9.37
N LEU A 130 -14.59 2.61 9.80
CA LEU A 130 -13.98 1.30 10.04
C LEU A 130 -14.67 0.54 11.17
N ASP A 131 -15.08 1.25 12.23
CA ASP A 131 -15.84 0.69 13.34
C ASP A 131 -17.26 0.28 12.88
N ASP A 132 -17.94 1.12 12.09
CA ASP A 132 -19.26 0.84 11.52
C ASP A 132 -19.26 -0.38 10.59
N CYS A 133 -18.14 -0.66 9.91
CA CYS A 133 -18.00 -1.86 9.09
C CYS A 133 -17.93 -3.16 9.90
N ALA A 134 -17.64 -3.11 11.20
CA ALA A 134 -17.61 -4.24 12.13
C ALA A 134 -16.80 -5.45 11.60
N PHE A 135 -15.65 -5.21 10.98
CA PHE A 135 -14.80 -6.26 10.42
C PHE A 135 -14.29 -7.23 11.49
N PRO A 136 -14.59 -8.53 11.42
CA PRO A 136 -14.19 -9.48 12.45
C PRO A 136 -12.68 -9.67 12.58
N LEU A 137 -11.93 -9.34 11.53
CA LEU A 137 -10.46 -9.44 11.51
C LEU A 137 -9.76 -8.18 12.05
N LEU A 138 -10.45 -7.04 12.13
CA LEU A 138 -9.89 -5.81 12.69
C LEU A 138 -9.90 -5.90 14.23
N LYS A 139 -8.71 -5.92 14.84
CA LYS A 139 -8.53 -6.10 16.29
C LYS A 139 -8.13 -4.83 17.03
N GLY A 140 -7.87 -3.76 16.29
CA GLY A 140 -7.54 -2.46 16.85
C GLY A 140 -7.18 -1.44 15.78
N ILE A 141 -7.32 -0.17 16.14
CA ILE A 141 -6.96 0.98 15.32
C ILE A 141 -6.15 1.93 16.19
N VAL A 142 -5.03 2.43 15.68
CA VAL A 142 -4.16 3.43 16.33
C VAL A 142 -4.06 4.64 15.39
N PRO A 143 -4.95 5.63 15.51
CA PRO A 143 -4.86 6.87 14.73
C PRO A 143 -3.87 7.83 15.40
N THR A 144 -2.89 8.37 14.65
CA THR A 144 -1.88 9.24 15.23
C THR A 144 -1.19 10.13 14.19
N ALA A 145 -0.63 11.28 14.64
CA ALA A 145 0.32 12.07 13.88
C ALA A 145 1.78 11.82 14.31
N ASN A 146 1.99 11.06 15.38
CA ASN A 146 3.30 10.74 15.90
C ASN A 146 3.88 9.50 15.20
N LEU A 147 5.02 9.66 14.51
CA LEU A 147 5.66 8.57 13.77
C LEU A 147 6.15 7.44 14.70
N ASP A 148 6.64 7.77 15.90
CA ASP A 148 7.13 6.76 16.85
C ASP A 148 6.00 5.84 17.34
N GLU A 149 4.82 6.41 17.58
CA GLU A 149 3.62 5.64 17.94
C GLU A 149 3.08 4.88 16.72
N GLY A 150 3.01 5.55 15.58
CA GLY A 150 2.47 4.98 14.35
C GLY A 150 3.24 3.78 13.82
N PHE A 151 4.56 3.75 13.99
CA PHE A 151 5.40 2.63 13.56
C PHE A 151 5.73 1.63 14.67
N LYS A 152 5.17 1.78 15.87
CA LYS A 152 5.45 0.89 16.99
C LYS A 152 5.01 -0.55 16.72
N ASP A 153 5.95 -1.49 16.75
CA ASP A 153 5.76 -2.93 16.59
C ASP A 153 5.05 -3.35 15.28
N VAL A 154 5.10 -2.51 14.22
CA VAL A 154 4.43 -2.83 12.95
C VAL A 154 5.23 -3.83 12.11
N ASN A 155 4.51 -4.77 11.49
CA ASN A 155 5.07 -5.79 10.59
C ASN A 155 5.05 -5.33 9.12
N TRP A 156 4.11 -4.43 8.76
CA TRP A 156 3.99 -3.86 7.42
C TRP A 156 3.81 -2.35 7.49
N CYS A 157 4.61 -1.63 6.71
CA CYS A 157 4.46 -0.19 6.50
C CYS A 157 4.05 0.07 5.05
N LEU A 158 2.89 0.69 4.85
CA LEU A 158 2.41 1.17 3.56
C LEU A 158 2.57 2.69 3.54
N LEU A 159 3.63 3.17 2.93
CA LEU A 159 3.97 4.58 2.88
C LEU A 159 3.28 5.23 1.67
N VAL A 160 2.05 5.65 1.88
CA VAL A 160 1.15 6.19 0.85
C VAL A 160 1.19 7.71 0.82
N GLY A 161 1.30 8.34 1.99
CA GLY A 161 1.31 9.79 2.15
C GLY A 161 2.53 10.42 1.47
N ALA A 162 2.27 11.34 0.55
CA ALA A 162 3.28 12.16 -0.11
C ALA A 162 2.67 13.50 -0.52
N ALA A 163 3.46 14.57 -0.54
CA ALA A 163 3.01 15.86 -1.03
C ALA A 163 2.70 15.78 -2.52
N PRO A 164 1.51 16.20 -2.98
CA PRO A 164 1.17 16.21 -4.39
C PRO A 164 1.98 17.25 -5.16
N ARG A 165 2.32 16.95 -6.42
CA ARG A 165 2.95 17.92 -7.29
C ARG A 165 1.99 19.08 -7.57
N LYS A 166 2.41 20.29 -7.24
CA LYS A 166 1.67 21.51 -7.53
C LYS A 166 2.01 22.03 -8.94
N ALA A 167 1.11 22.80 -9.55
CA ALA A 167 1.39 23.47 -10.80
C ALA A 167 2.62 24.39 -10.65
N GLY A 168 3.55 24.33 -11.60
CA GLY A 168 4.81 25.10 -11.57
C GLY A 168 5.92 24.53 -10.66
N MET A 169 5.68 23.44 -9.93
CA MET A 169 6.70 22.81 -9.12
C MET A 169 7.66 21.99 -9.98
N GLU A 170 8.95 22.24 -9.86
CA GLU A 170 9.99 21.44 -10.52
C GLU A 170 10.12 20.05 -9.90
N ARG A 171 10.72 19.11 -10.63
CA ARG A 171 10.96 17.74 -10.15
C ARG A 171 11.84 17.73 -8.89
N LYS A 172 12.89 18.55 -8.87
CA LYS A 172 13.81 18.69 -7.75
C LYS A 172 13.10 19.14 -6.47
N ASP A 173 12.19 20.11 -6.58
CA ASP A 173 11.45 20.63 -5.42
C ASP A 173 10.52 19.57 -4.83
N LEU A 174 9.86 18.81 -5.69
CA LEU A 174 8.99 17.70 -5.27
C LEU A 174 9.80 16.60 -4.57
N LEU A 175 10.96 16.23 -5.14
CA LEU A 175 11.88 15.25 -4.56
C LEU A 175 12.41 15.73 -3.20
N GLY A 176 12.82 17.00 -3.08
CA GLY A 176 13.29 17.56 -1.82
C GLY A 176 12.22 17.63 -0.73
N ALA A 177 10.98 18.04 -1.10
CA ALA A 177 9.86 18.11 -0.16
C ALA A 177 9.43 16.73 0.34
N ASN A 178 9.22 15.79 -0.57
CA ASN A 178 8.87 14.42 -0.22
C ASN A 178 10.01 13.69 0.47
N GLY A 179 11.25 13.86 0.01
CA GLY A 179 12.40 13.19 0.57
C GLY A 179 12.56 13.39 2.07
N LYS A 180 12.33 14.60 2.59
CA LYS A 180 12.37 14.88 4.05
C LYS A 180 11.32 14.07 4.82
N ILE A 181 10.13 13.85 4.25
CA ILE A 181 9.09 12.99 4.85
C ILE A 181 9.62 11.57 4.98
N PHE A 182 10.21 11.03 3.92
CA PHE A 182 10.69 9.64 3.90
C PHE A 182 11.98 9.43 4.70
N VAL A 183 12.79 10.46 4.91
CA VAL A 183 13.90 10.45 5.90
C VAL A 183 13.34 10.20 7.31
N GLY A 184 12.38 11.03 7.76
CA GLY A 184 11.77 10.87 9.08
C GLY A 184 11.04 9.53 9.25
N GLN A 185 10.33 9.08 8.24
CA GLN A 185 9.65 7.78 8.26
C GLN A 185 10.65 6.61 8.34
N GLY A 186 11.76 6.65 7.58
CA GLY A 186 12.80 5.63 7.64
C GLY A 186 13.43 5.51 9.02
N GLN A 187 13.79 6.65 9.63
CA GLN A 187 14.34 6.71 10.99
C GLN A 187 13.37 6.16 12.04
N ALA A 188 12.08 6.54 11.95
CA ALA A 188 11.07 6.10 12.89
C ALA A 188 10.76 4.59 12.73
N ILE A 189 10.75 4.07 11.50
CA ILE A 189 10.59 2.63 11.22
C ILE A 189 11.75 1.84 11.84
N GLN A 190 13.00 2.25 11.60
CA GLN A 190 14.15 1.56 12.19
C GLN A 190 14.10 1.52 13.72
N LYS A 191 13.64 2.61 14.34
CA LYS A 191 13.59 2.73 15.80
C LYS A 191 12.49 1.90 16.45
N ASN A 192 11.31 1.79 15.80
CA ASN A 192 10.10 1.38 16.47
C ASN A 192 9.42 0.13 15.85
N ALA A 193 9.70 -0.22 14.61
CA ALA A 193 9.00 -1.31 13.94
C ALA A 193 9.44 -2.69 14.43
N ALA A 194 8.62 -3.69 14.17
CA ALA A 194 8.94 -5.09 14.47
C ALA A 194 10.17 -5.57 13.69
N ALA A 195 10.91 -6.53 14.25
CA ALA A 195 12.12 -7.07 13.64
C ALA A 195 11.91 -7.71 12.25
N ASP A 196 10.68 -8.08 11.93
CA ASP A 196 10.27 -8.66 10.63
C ASP A 196 9.59 -7.64 9.69
N VAL A 197 9.68 -6.35 9.99
CA VAL A 197 9.03 -5.28 9.21
C VAL A 197 9.34 -5.35 7.72
N ARG A 198 8.33 -5.11 6.90
CA ARG A 198 8.42 -4.91 5.45
C ARG A 198 7.79 -3.56 5.08
N VAL A 199 8.40 -2.85 4.15
CA VAL A 199 8.02 -1.48 3.78
C VAL A 199 7.67 -1.43 2.31
N LEU A 200 6.43 -1.06 1.98
CA LEU A 200 5.97 -0.79 0.62
C LEU A 200 5.72 0.71 0.45
N VAL A 201 6.48 1.34 -0.43
CA VAL A 201 6.31 2.75 -0.76
C VAL A 201 5.40 2.89 -1.98
N VAL A 202 4.35 3.69 -1.80
CA VAL A 202 3.33 4.00 -2.82
C VAL A 202 3.36 5.49 -3.18
N GLY A 203 3.72 6.34 -2.21
CA GLY A 203 3.80 7.79 -2.38
C GLY A 203 4.88 8.19 -3.39
N ASN A 204 4.48 8.98 -4.43
CA ASN A 204 5.35 9.33 -5.56
C ASN A 204 6.32 10.48 -5.26
N PRO A 205 7.54 10.41 -5.89
CA PRO A 205 8.09 9.34 -6.74
C PRO A 205 8.51 8.12 -5.91
N CYS A 206 7.78 7.01 -6.07
CA CYS A 206 7.85 5.91 -5.10
C CYS A 206 9.21 5.18 -5.08
N ASN A 207 9.88 5.02 -6.23
CA ASN A 207 11.21 4.41 -6.28
C ASN A 207 12.23 5.22 -5.48
N THR A 208 12.31 6.52 -5.73
CA THR A 208 13.25 7.43 -5.06
C THR A 208 12.89 7.64 -3.59
N ASN A 209 11.60 7.73 -3.27
CA ASN A 209 11.16 7.79 -1.88
C ASN A 209 11.51 6.50 -1.11
N ALA A 210 11.40 5.33 -1.74
CA ALA A 210 11.82 4.06 -1.15
C ALA A 210 13.34 4.00 -0.96
N LEU A 211 14.12 4.53 -1.91
CA LEU A 211 15.56 4.65 -1.79
C LEU A 211 15.95 5.50 -0.57
N ILE A 212 15.30 6.67 -0.38
CA ILE A 212 15.54 7.56 0.74
C ILE A 212 15.18 6.86 2.06
N CYS A 213 13.97 6.29 2.14
CA CYS A 213 13.49 5.59 3.34
C CYS A 213 14.45 4.45 3.73
N MET A 214 14.83 3.60 2.78
CA MET A 214 15.74 2.48 2.99
C MET A 214 17.10 2.91 3.51
N ASN A 215 17.70 3.96 2.93
CA ASN A 215 19.02 4.44 3.37
C ASN A 215 18.98 5.14 4.74
N ASN A 216 17.80 5.65 5.16
CA ASN A 216 17.60 6.23 6.49
C ASN A 216 17.09 5.21 7.53
N ALA A 217 17.07 3.93 7.18
CA ALA A 217 16.76 2.81 8.07
C ALA A 217 17.80 1.69 7.93
N PRO A 218 19.12 1.96 8.16
CA PRO A 218 20.18 0.99 7.86
C PRO A 218 20.12 -0.29 8.71
N GLY A 219 19.39 -0.31 9.82
CA GLY A 219 19.16 -1.50 10.63
C GLY A 219 18.09 -2.44 10.08
N VAL A 220 17.28 -2.01 9.09
CA VAL A 220 16.31 -2.85 8.42
C VAL A 220 16.93 -3.43 7.14
N PRO A 221 16.88 -4.75 6.91
CA PRO A 221 17.44 -5.38 5.71
C PRO A 221 16.88 -4.76 4.42
N LYS A 222 17.74 -4.51 3.43
CA LYS A 222 17.37 -3.84 2.16
C LYS A 222 16.35 -4.61 1.34
N ASP A 223 16.33 -5.93 1.45
CA ASP A 223 15.37 -6.83 0.80
C ASP A 223 13.95 -6.76 1.37
N ARG A 224 13.73 -5.92 2.39
CA ARG A 224 12.43 -5.62 2.99
C ARG A 224 11.81 -4.32 2.53
N PHE A 225 12.49 -3.56 1.65
CA PHE A 225 11.98 -2.33 1.07
C PHE A 225 11.53 -2.56 -0.36
N PHE A 226 10.33 -2.09 -0.66
CA PHE A 226 9.65 -2.25 -1.94
C PHE A 226 9.06 -0.91 -2.40
N ALA A 227 8.98 -0.69 -3.71
CA ALA A 227 8.15 0.37 -4.27
C ALA A 227 7.13 -0.21 -5.27
N MET A 228 5.96 0.43 -5.35
CA MET A 228 4.82 -0.09 -6.09
C MET A 228 4.91 0.21 -7.59
N THR A 229 5.22 -0.81 -8.39
CA THR A 229 5.13 -0.79 -9.85
C THR A 229 4.02 -1.70 -10.40
N ARG A 230 3.31 -2.38 -9.49
CA ARG A 230 2.20 -3.28 -9.85
C ARG A 230 1.04 -2.57 -10.55
N LEU A 231 0.84 -1.28 -10.28
CA LEU A 231 -0.18 -0.51 -11.00
C LEU A 231 0.09 -0.46 -12.50
N ASP A 232 1.36 -0.33 -12.89
CA ASP A 232 1.79 -0.30 -14.27
C ASP A 232 1.65 -1.67 -14.93
N GLU A 233 1.99 -2.74 -14.20
CA GLU A 233 1.75 -4.12 -14.63
C GLU A 233 0.26 -4.38 -14.86
N ASN A 234 -0.62 -3.98 -13.93
CA ASN A 234 -2.06 -4.15 -14.07
C ASN A 234 -2.60 -3.37 -15.28
N ARG A 235 -2.11 -2.15 -15.53
CA ARG A 235 -2.45 -1.34 -16.71
C ARG A 235 -2.01 -2.03 -18.00
N ALA A 236 -0.79 -2.53 -18.04
CA ALA A 236 -0.23 -3.21 -19.19
C ALA A 236 -0.98 -4.52 -19.50
N LYS A 237 -1.25 -5.36 -18.47
CA LYS A 237 -2.05 -6.57 -18.61
C LYS A 237 -3.44 -6.27 -19.18
N ALA A 238 -4.10 -5.22 -18.67
CA ALA A 238 -5.42 -4.82 -19.17
C ALA A 238 -5.41 -4.39 -20.63
N GLN A 239 -4.38 -3.64 -21.08
CA GLN A 239 -4.23 -3.22 -22.48
C GLN A 239 -3.99 -4.42 -23.41
N LEU A 240 -3.13 -5.37 -23.02
CA LEU A 240 -2.88 -6.58 -23.81
C LEU A 240 -4.11 -7.47 -23.90
N ALA A 241 -4.81 -7.69 -22.76
CA ALA A 241 -6.04 -8.48 -22.73
C ALA A 241 -7.13 -7.88 -23.62
N GLN A 242 -7.33 -6.55 -23.52
CA GLN A 242 -8.31 -5.83 -24.35
C GLN A 242 -7.96 -5.91 -25.84
N LYS A 243 -6.69 -5.72 -26.21
CA LYS A 243 -6.22 -5.79 -27.59
C LYS A 243 -6.38 -7.18 -28.20
N ALA A 244 -6.15 -8.22 -27.40
CA ALA A 244 -6.27 -9.60 -27.82
C ALA A 244 -7.71 -10.16 -27.72
N GLY A 245 -8.64 -9.43 -27.08
CA GLY A 245 -10.01 -9.90 -26.86
C GLY A 245 -10.12 -11.09 -25.92
N VAL A 246 -9.26 -11.15 -24.87
CA VAL A 246 -9.22 -12.26 -23.90
C VAL A 246 -9.47 -11.77 -22.48
N ASP A 247 -9.75 -12.72 -21.56
CA ASP A 247 -9.78 -12.42 -20.13
C ASP A 247 -8.39 -12.00 -19.63
N ILE A 248 -8.35 -11.07 -18.66
CA ILE A 248 -7.11 -10.52 -18.11
C ILE A 248 -6.23 -11.59 -17.44
N THR A 249 -6.86 -12.65 -16.91
CA THR A 249 -6.14 -13.78 -16.29
C THR A 249 -5.34 -14.62 -17.28
N ALA A 250 -5.63 -14.49 -18.58
CA ALA A 250 -4.84 -15.12 -19.64
C ALA A 250 -3.49 -14.44 -19.87
N VAL A 251 -3.28 -13.20 -19.35
CA VAL A 251 -2.02 -12.45 -19.53
C VAL A 251 -1.09 -12.73 -18.35
N THR A 252 0.00 -13.41 -18.60
CA THR A 252 1.02 -13.81 -17.61
C THR A 252 2.41 -13.33 -18.03
N ASN A 253 3.41 -13.51 -17.18
CA ASN A 253 4.80 -13.22 -17.48
C ASN A 253 5.08 -11.79 -17.98
N LEU A 254 4.24 -10.82 -17.59
CA LEU A 254 4.49 -9.42 -17.90
C LEU A 254 5.41 -8.82 -16.84
N ALA A 255 6.57 -8.33 -17.25
CA ALA A 255 7.47 -7.55 -16.41
C ALA A 255 7.31 -6.06 -16.71
N VAL A 256 7.34 -5.23 -15.66
CA VAL A 256 7.56 -3.79 -15.77
C VAL A 256 8.93 -3.49 -15.21
N TRP A 257 9.80 -2.95 -16.05
CA TRP A 257 11.18 -2.62 -15.69
C TRP A 257 11.34 -1.16 -15.33
N GLY A 258 12.13 -0.89 -14.29
CA GLY A 258 12.66 0.44 -14.00
C GLY A 258 11.87 1.27 -13.00
N ASN A 259 11.74 2.56 -13.31
CA ASN A 259 11.12 3.57 -12.47
C ASN A 259 9.60 3.63 -12.69
N HIS A 260 8.82 3.89 -11.64
CA HIS A 260 7.39 4.20 -11.77
C HIS A 260 7.20 5.61 -12.34
N SER A 261 7.48 5.78 -13.62
CA SER A 261 7.47 7.06 -14.34
C SER A 261 7.08 6.89 -15.81
N ALA A 262 7.21 7.94 -16.60
CA ALA A 262 7.00 7.88 -18.04
C ALA A 262 8.13 7.14 -18.80
N THR A 263 9.19 6.68 -18.11
CA THR A 263 10.27 5.89 -18.72
C THR A 263 10.15 4.39 -18.45
N MET A 264 9.23 3.95 -17.57
CA MET A 264 9.02 2.53 -17.30
C MET A 264 8.86 1.72 -18.60
N TYR A 265 9.34 0.50 -18.56
CA TYR A 265 9.22 -0.39 -19.72
C TYR A 265 8.34 -1.60 -19.40
N PRO A 266 7.10 -1.67 -19.94
CA PRO A 266 6.26 -2.87 -19.87
C PRO A 266 6.70 -3.84 -20.95
N ASP A 267 7.33 -4.94 -20.55
CA ASP A 267 7.98 -5.92 -21.44
C ASP A 267 6.95 -6.87 -22.06
N PHE A 268 6.46 -6.51 -23.21
CA PHE A 268 5.52 -7.32 -23.97
C PHE A 268 6.18 -8.51 -24.68
N PHE A 269 7.52 -8.49 -24.89
CA PHE A 269 8.23 -9.59 -25.60
C PHE A 269 8.20 -10.87 -24.79
N ASN A 270 8.37 -10.77 -23.47
CA ASN A 270 8.38 -11.91 -22.56
C ASN A 270 6.98 -12.22 -21.97
N ALA A 271 6.02 -11.32 -22.12
CA ALA A 271 4.65 -11.55 -21.71
C ALA A 271 3.97 -12.62 -22.57
N LYS A 272 3.00 -13.32 -21.96
CA LYS A 272 2.23 -14.39 -22.61
C LYS A 272 0.74 -14.11 -22.55
N ILE A 273 0.03 -14.61 -23.55
CA ILE A 273 -1.43 -14.73 -23.60
C ILE A 273 -1.75 -16.21 -23.71
N GLY A 274 -2.24 -16.79 -22.63
CA GLY A 274 -2.26 -18.25 -22.46
C GLY A 274 -0.83 -18.82 -22.48
N ALA A 275 -0.58 -19.79 -23.36
CA ALA A 275 0.75 -20.40 -23.50
C ALA A 275 1.65 -19.72 -24.56
N ARG A 276 1.13 -18.69 -25.27
CA ARG A 276 1.80 -18.09 -26.43
C ARG A 276 2.41 -16.73 -26.10
N PRO A 277 3.60 -16.39 -26.63
CA PRO A 277 4.17 -15.04 -26.54
C PRO A 277 3.17 -13.98 -27.06
N VAL A 278 3.15 -12.81 -26.42
CA VAL A 278 2.29 -11.68 -26.85
C VAL A 278 2.48 -11.30 -28.32
N PRO A 279 3.71 -11.21 -28.87
CA PRO A 279 3.90 -10.88 -30.29
C PRO A 279 3.30 -11.93 -31.25
N ASP A 280 3.16 -13.19 -30.85
CA ASP A 280 2.55 -14.25 -31.68
C ASP A 280 1.01 -14.18 -31.69
N VAL A 281 0.40 -13.55 -30.68
CA VAL A 281 -1.05 -13.37 -30.56
C VAL A 281 -1.44 -12.01 -31.12
N ILE A 282 -0.77 -10.94 -30.69
CA ILE A 282 -0.99 -9.58 -31.15
C ILE A 282 0.02 -9.29 -32.25
N LYS A 283 -0.32 -9.64 -33.49
CA LYS A 283 0.55 -9.46 -34.68
C LYS A 283 0.57 -8.01 -35.17
N HIS A 284 0.75 -7.07 -34.27
CA HIS A 284 0.79 -5.64 -34.57
C HIS A 284 1.97 -4.99 -33.84
N THR A 285 3.18 -5.27 -34.34
CA THR A 285 4.45 -4.87 -33.73
C THR A 285 4.53 -3.37 -33.49
N GLU A 286 4.13 -2.54 -34.45
CA GLU A 286 4.16 -1.09 -34.29
C GLU A 286 3.30 -0.60 -33.11
N TRP A 287 2.11 -1.19 -32.92
CA TRP A 287 1.26 -0.89 -31.78
C TRP A 287 1.92 -1.30 -30.47
N LEU A 288 2.54 -2.48 -30.41
CA LEU A 288 3.23 -2.97 -29.20
C LEU A 288 4.40 -2.06 -28.81
N GLU A 289 5.22 -1.66 -29.78
CA GLU A 289 6.43 -0.88 -29.54
C GLU A 289 6.16 0.60 -29.26
N LYS A 290 5.04 1.16 -29.76
CA LYS A 290 4.70 2.60 -29.67
C LYS A 290 3.48 2.83 -28.79
N ASP A 291 2.28 2.50 -29.26
CA ASP A 291 1.01 2.89 -28.65
C ASP A 291 0.78 2.19 -27.31
N PHE A 292 1.08 0.90 -27.23
CA PHE A 292 0.95 0.13 -25.97
C PHE A 292 1.83 0.73 -24.88
N ILE A 293 3.12 0.87 -25.13
CA ILE A 293 4.07 1.42 -24.15
C ILE A 293 3.64 2.82 -23.74
N SER A 294 3.39 3.72 -24.70
CA SER A 294 2.96 5.10 -24.44
C SER A 294 1.65 5.17 -23.66
N THR A 295 0.66 4.33 -24.01
CA THR A 295 -0.62 4.27 -23.30
C THR A 295 -0.44 3.87 -21.85
N VAL A 296 0.40 2.88 -21.56
CA VAL A 296 0.68 2.45 -20.18
C VAL A 296 1.40 3.55 -19.40
N GLN A 297 2.46 4.14 -19.98
CA GLN A 297 3.25 5.21 -19.38
C GLN A 297 2.42 6.45 -19.06
N GLN A 298 1.52 6.87 -19.97
CA GLN A 298 0.72 8.07 -19.85
C GLN A 298 -0.64 7.87 -19.16
N ARG A 299 -0.97 6.65 -18.73
CA ARG A 299 -2.27 6.34 -18.14
C ARG A 299 -2.60 7.20 -16.91
N GLY A 300 -1.61 7.50 -16.08
CA GLY A 300 -1.78 8.36 -14.92
C GLY A 300 -2.23 9.77 -15.30
N ALA A 301 -1.57 10.38 -16.27
CA ALA A 301 -1.91 11.70 -16.80
C ALA A 301 -3.30 11.71 -17.46
N ALA A 302 -3.63 10.66 -18.23
CA ALA A 302 -4.95 10.51 -18.84
C ALA A 302 -6.09 10.44 -17.80
N ILE A 303 -5.88 9.74 -16.68
CA ILE A 303 -6.85 9.67 -15.57
C ILE A 303 -7.01 11.03 -14.91
N ILE A 304 -5.92 11.76 -14.65
CA ILE A 304 -5.98 13.11 -14.08
C ILE A 304 -6.76 14.04 -15.01
N LYS A 305 -6.48 13.99 -16.32
CA LYS A 305 -7.21 14.80 -17.32
C LYS A 305 -8.71 14.49 -17.34
N ALA A 306 -9.09 13.23 -17.24
CA ALA A 306 -10.49 12.81 -17.31
C ALA A 306 -11.25 13.01 -15.98
N ARG A 307 -10.60 12.74 -14.84
CA ARG A 307 -11.22 12.67 -13.52
C ARG A 307 -11.01 13.94 -12.66
N GLY A 308 -10.02 14.77 -12.99
CA GLY A 308 -9.56 15.90 -12.18
C GLY A 308 -8.71 15.50 -10.97
N LEU A 309 -8.53 14.20 -10.72
CA LEU A 309 -7.83 13.65 -9.56
C LEU A 309 -6.95 12.46 -10.00
N SER A 310 -5.89 12.20 -9.25
CA SER A 310 -5.02 11.04 -9.45
C SER A 310 -5.75 9.71 -9.24
N SER A 311 -5.15 8.62 -9.73
CA SER A 311 -5.60 7.25 -9.44
C SER A 311 -5.62 7.01 -7.93
N ALA A 312 -6.73 6.51 -7.41
CA ALA A 312 -6.88 6.18 -5.99
C ALA A 312 -7.21 4.69 -5.80
N ALA A 313 -8.39 4.25 -6.20
CA ALA A 313 -8.82 2.86 -6.02
C ALA A 313 -7.92 1.86 -6.76
N SER A 314 -7.47 2.17 -7.98
CA SER A 314 -6.55 1.30 -8.73
C SER A 314 -5.14 1.27 -8.12
N ALA A 315 -4.67 2.38 -7.51
CA ALA A 315 -3.41 2.39 -6.78
C ALA A 315 -3.51 1.57 -5.49
N ALA A 316 -4.60 1.70 -4.74
CA ALA A 316 -4.89 0.87 -3.57
C ALA A 316 -4.95 -0.62 -3.94
N ASN A 317 -5.64 -0.97 -5.05
CA ASN A 317 -5.66 -2.34 -5.54
C ASN A 317 -4.27 -2.88 -5.87
N ALA A 318 -3.46 -2.09 -6.56
CA ALA A 318 -2.10 -2.49 -6.93
C ALA A 318 -1.18 -2.66 -5.71
N ALA A 319 -1.34 -1.83 -4.66
CA ALA A 319 -0.64 -2.01 -3.39
C ALA A 319 -1.03 -3.33 -2.72
N ILE A 320 -2.32 -3.67 -2.69
CA ILE A 320 -2.82 -4.96 -2.20
C ILE A 320 -2.23 -6.12 -3.00
N ASP A 321 -2.27 -6.04 -4.33
CA ASP A 321 -1.73 -7.07 -5.22
C ASP A 321 -0.23 -7.24 -5.03
N THR A 322 0.53 -6.15 -4.78
CA THR A 322 1.96 -6.21 -4.46
C THR A 322 2.20 -7.00 -3.18
N ILE A 323 1.50 -6.67 -2.08
CA ILE A 323 1.66 -7.39 -0.80
C ILE A 323 1.27 -8.85 -0.97
N ARG A 324 0.14 -9.13 -1.62
CA ARG A 324 -0.30 -10.51 -1.89
C ARG A 324 0.74 -11.31 -2.67
N SER A 325 1.40 -10.68 -3.64
CA SER A 325 2.50 -11.31 -4.40
C SER A 325 3.73 -11.62 -3.55
N LEU A 326 3.96 -10.86 -2.47
CA LEU A 326 5.09 -11.07 -1.56
C LEU A 326 4.80 -12.09 -0.44
N VAL A 327 3.53 -12.20 -0.01
CA VAL A 327 3.14 -13.11 1.10
C VAL A 327 2.57 -14.44 0.63
N ASN A 328 2.40 -14.63 -0.68
CA ASN A 328 1.97 -15.88 -1.29
C ASN A 328 3.03 -16.38 -2.28
N PRO A 329 3.16 -17.70 -2.48
CA PRO A 329 3.99 -18.23 -3.53
C PRO A 329 3.54 -17.77 -4.91
N THR A 330 4.50 -17.35 -5.75
CA THR A 330 4.22 -17.04 -7.15
C THR A 330 3.90 -18.34 -7.91
N PRO A 331 2.88 -18.38 -8.78
CA PRO A 331 2.59 -19.53 -9.61
C PRO A 331 3.81 -19.98 -10.42
N ALA A 332 3.96 -21.29 -10.61
CA ALA A 332 5.09 -21.84 -11.34
C ALA A 332 5.18 -21.26 -12.76
N GLY A 333 6.35 -20.78 -13.15
CA GLY A 333 6.61 -20.20 -14.47
C GLY A 333 6.13 -18.76 -14.65
N ASP A 334 5.52 -18.12 -13.63
CA ASP A 334 5.10 -16.72 -13.66
C ASP A 334 6.01 -15.85 -12.77
N TRP A 335 5.79 -14.53 -12.78
CA TRP A 335 6.44 -13.53 -11.95
C TRP A 335 5.55 -12.31 -11.74
N ASN A 336 5.99 -11.41 -10.87
CA ASN A 336 5.31 -10.15 -10.58
C ASN A 336 6.31 -9.01 -10.60
N SER A 337 5.88 -7.82 -11.01
CA SER A 337 6.74 -6.63 -11.04
C SER A 337 6.71 -5.91 -9.71
N VAL A 338 7.88 -5.76 -9.08
CA VAL A 338 8.05 -5.00 -7.84
C VAL A 338 9.40 -4.29 -7.91
N ALA A 339 9.44 -3.01 -7.51
CA ALA A 339 10.70 -2.31 -7.36
C ALA A 339 11.37 -2.73 -6.05
N VAL A 340 12.61 -3.17 -6.16
CA VAL A 340 13.46 -3.67 -5.07
C VAL A 340 14.84 -3.03 -5.14
N CYS A 341 15.63 -3.13 -4.06
CA CYS A 341 17.02 -2.68 -4.07
C CYS A 341 17.84 -3.55 -5.03
N THR A 342 18.50 -2.88 -5.98
CA THR A 342 19.30 -3.57 -7.00
C THR A 342 20.54 -4.21 -6.43
N ASP A 343 20.84 -5.43 -6.87
CA ASP A 343 22.00 -6.24 -6.51
C ASP A 343 23.05 -6.34 -7.62
N GLY A 344 22.79 -5.75 -8.79
CA GLY A 344 23.60 -5.83 -10.01
C GLY A 344 23.02 -6.77 -11.06
N SER A 345 21.90 -7.43 -10.81
CA SER A 345 21.19 -8.25 -11.79
C SER A 345 20.92 -7.45 -13.06
N TYR A 346 21.03 -8.08 -14.21
CA TYR A 346 20.91 -7.48 -15.56
C TYR A 346 21.90 -6.34 -15.86
N GLY A 347 22.95 -6.17 -15.04
CA GLY A 347 23.93 -5.08 -15.19
C GLY A 347 23.46 -3.72 -14.67
N ILE A 348 22.32 -3.65 -14.00
CA ILE A 348 21.79 -2.43 -13.37
C ILE A 348 22.68 -2.00 -12.19
N GLU A 349 22.94 -0.70 -12.05
CA GLU A 349 23.74 -0.16 -10.96
C GLU A 349 23.20 -0.60 -9.59
N LYS A 350 24.09 -1.09 -8.72
CA LYS A 350 23.73 -1.53 -7.36
C LYS A 350 23.25 -0.36 -6.49
N GLY A 351 22.26 -0.64 -5.65
CA GLY A 351 21.76 0.32 -4.66
C GLY A 351 20.82 1.37 -5.23
N LEU A 352 20.13 1.07 -6.33
CA LEU A 352 18.93 1.77 -6.80
C LEU A 352 17.69 1.04 -6.31
N MET A 353 16.53 1.69 -6.34
CA MET A 353 15.24 1.03 -6.25
C MET A 353 14.65 0.88 -7.65
N PHE A 354 14.72 -0.32 -8.20
CA PHE A 354 14.41 -0.60 -9.62
C PHE A 354 13.40 -1.76 -9.72
N SER A 355 12.40 -1.63 -10.60
CA SER A 355 11.41 -2.67 -10.82
C SER A 355 11.95 -3.82 -11.64
N TYR A 356 11.80 -5.02 -11.13
CA TYR A 356 12.17 -6.29 -11.74
C TYR A 356 11.00 -7.26 -11.75
N PRO A 357 11.01 -8.28 -12.62
CA PRO A 357 10.24 -9.50 -12.38
C PRO A 357 10.81 -10.23 -11.16
N ILE A 358 9.96 -10.51 -10.19
CA ILE A 358 10.33 -11.27 -8.98
C ILE A 358 9.47 -12.51 -8.82
N ARG A 359 9.98 -13.50 -8.12
CA ARG A 359 9.23 -14.66 -7.59
C ARG A 359 9.27 -14.67 -6.08
N SER A 360 8.17 -15.05 -5.47
CA SER A 360 8.03 -15.20 -4.03
C SER A 360 7.72 -16.64 -3.67
N THR A 361 8.25 -17.09 -2.53
CA THR A 361 7.86 -18.33 -1.86
C THR A 361 6.77 -18.12 -0.82
N GLY A 362 6.33 -16.86 -0.62
CA GLY A 362 5.47 -16.41 0.49
C GLY A 362 6.25 -16.04 1.75
N LYS A 363 7.50 -16.50 1.87
CA LYS A 363 8.40 -16.15 3.00
C LYS A 363 9.58 -15.29 2.56
N SER A 364 10.15 -15.60 1.41
CA SER A 364 11.25 -14.89 0.73
C SER A 364 10.85 -14.59 -0.71
N TRP A 365 11.64 -13.76 -1.36
CA TRP A 365 11.51 -13.45 -2.79
C TRP A 365 12.90 -13.41 -3.44
N GLU A 366 12.92 -13.51 -4.75
CA GLU A 366 14.13 -13.42 -5.57
C GLU A 366 13.85 -12.68 -6.89
N ILE A 367 14.86 -12.03 -7.45
CA ILE A 367 14.80 -11.48 -8.81
C ILE A 367 14.87 -12.66 -9.80
N VAL A 368 13.99 -12.66 -10.79
CA VAL A 368 14.08 -13.59 -11.91
C VAL A 368 15.20 -13.12 -12.83
N THR A 369 16.29 -13.87 -12.91
CA THR A 369 17.52 -13.45 -13.61
C THR A 369 17.69 -14.03 -15.00
N ASP A 370 16.79 -14.89 -15.45
CA ASP A 370 16.83 -15.64 -16.71
C ASP A 370 15.84 -15.12 -17.78
N VAL A 371 15.27 -13.92 -17.60
CA VAL A 371 14.39 -13.29 -18.62
C VAL A 371 15.26 -12.80 -19.79
N PRO A 372 15.03 -13.30 -21.01
CA PRO A 372 15.81 -12.89 -22.16
C PRO A 372 15.50 -11.45 -22.57
N LEU A 373 16.52 -10.63 -22.76
CA LEU A 373 16.38 -9.24 -23.19
C LEU A 373 16.97 -9.05 -24.58
N ASN A 374 16.14 -8.64 -25.53
CA ASN A 374 16.59 -8.22 -26.86
C ASN A 374 17.17 -6.78 -26.81
N GLU A 375 17.66 -6.29 -27.95
CA GLU A 375 18.25 -4.96 -28.05
C GLU A 375 17.25 -3.84 -27.73
N PHE A 376 16.00 -3.95 -28.20
CA PHE A 376 14.94 -3.02 -27.90
C PHE A 376 14.66 -2.91 -26.38
N SER A 377 14.52 -4.05 -25.72
CA SER A 377 14.28 -4.11 -24.26
C SER A 377 15.45 -3.51 -23.49
N ARG A 378 16.70 -3.83 -23.88
CA ARG A 378 17.90 -3.25 -23.24
C ARG A 378 17.97 -1.75 -23.39
N ALA A 379 17.66 -1.22 -24.56
CA ALA A 379 17.61 0.23 -24.79
C ALA A 379 16.56 0.92 -23.89
N LYS A 380 15.35 0.35 -23.76
CA LYS A 380 14.31 0.88 -22.88
C LYS A 380 14.71 0.81 -21.41
N ILE A 381 15.31 -0.29 -20.97
CA ILE A 381 15.81 -0.48 -19.60
C ILE A 381 16.89 0.55 -19.28
N ALA A 382 17.83 0.82 -20.19
CA ALA A 382 18.88 1.80 -19.98
C ALA A 382 18.33 3.23 -19.76
N ILE A 383 17.25 3.61 -20.47
CA ILE A 383 16.61 4.93 -20.30
C ILE A 383 16.05 5.07 -18.87
N THR A 384 15.32 4.09 -18.40
CA THR A 384 14.68 4.16 -17.08
C THR A 384 15.69 4.00 -15.93
N GLU A 385 16.78 3.26 -16.14
CA GLU A 385 17.91 3.20 -15.21
C GLU A 385 18.58 4.55 -15.06
N ASN A 386 18.87 5.23 -16.18
CA ASN A 386 19.50 6.56 -16.16
C ASN A 386 18.62 7.58 -15.43
N GLU A 387 17.30 7.54 -15.60
CA GLU A 387 16.39 8.40 -14.84
C GLU A 387 16.51 8.18 -13.33
N LEU A 388 16.61 6.92 -12.87
CA LEU A 388 16.80 6.62 -11.45
C LEU A 388 18.17 7.05 -10.92
N LYS A 389 19.24 7.00 -11.74
CA LYS A 389 20.56 7.54 -11.38
C LYS A 389 20.51 9.06 -11.21
N GLU A 390 19.82 9.75 -12.10
CA GLU A 390 19.61 11.19 -12.01
C GLU A 390 18.81 11.56 -10.76
N GLU A 391 17.71 10.85 -10.49
CA GLU A 391 16.91 11.05 -9.26
C GLU A 391 17.72 10.82 -7.99
N LYS A 392 18.52 9.74 -7.95
CA LYS A 392 19.44 9.46 -6.83
C LYS A 392 20.44 10.59 -6.61
N ALA A 393 21.00 11.14 -7.69
CA ALA A 393 21.92 12.29 -7.60
C ALA A 393 21.24 13.54 -7.04
N LEU A 394 19.98 13.81 -7.45
CA LEU A 394 19.20 14.95 -6.95
C LEU A 394 18.87 14.88 -5.45
N VAL A 395 18.83 13.69 -4.87
CA VAL A 395 18.52 13.46 -3.46
C VAL A 395 19.73 13.03 -2.63
N ALA A 396 20.95 13.17 -3.16
CA ALA A 396 22.17 12.68 -2.53
C ALA A 396 22.36 13.21 -1.10
N GLU A 397 21.94 14.46 -0.82
CA GLU A 397 21.99 15.07 0.50
C GLU A 397 21.06 14.43 1.55
N LEU A 398 20.04 13.66 1.09
CA LEU A 398 19.09 12.95 1.94
C LEU A 398 19.50 11.49 2.20
N LEU A 399 20.56 11.05 1.54
CA LEU A 399 21.12 9.72 1.73
C LEU A 399 22.31 9.80 2.71
N PRO A 400 22.28 9.09 3.85
CA PRO A 400 23.41 9.03 4.77
C PRO A 400 24.68 8.53 4.06
N LYS A 401 25.83 9.09 4.44
CA LYS A 401 27.15 8.70 3.91
C LYS A 401 27.60 7.37 4.46
#